data_7d5a3a5db59d68bafb6b1055f2c5c680
#
_entry.id   7d5a3a5db59d68bafb6b1055f2c5c680
#
_cell.length_a   1.000
_cell.length_b   1.000
_cell.length_c   1.000
_cell.angle_alpha   90.00
_cell.angle_beta   90.00
_cell.angle_gamma   90.00
#
_symmetry.space_group_name_H-M   'P 1'
#
loop_
_entity.id
_entity.type
_entity.pdbx_description
1 polymer ?
#
loop_
_entity_poly.entity_id
_entity_poly.type
_entity_poly.pdbx_seq_one_letter_code
_entity_poly.pdbx_strand_id
1 'polypeptide(L)'
;MKYKKNVECKILFFFLFLSFYGMFFLIEDIHAIENSPISHNPVLRDHNLTVEEYVIGLQLPTTIAFIDNDLLVLEKNGNVRLIRDGILQSAPVLSLEVSKTLEDGLIGILAKDNLVYLHYTTEDAVRKTTSNWFYKYQWDGNKLINPQLVKEIHGGGKLHNSGVMTMDANGTVFMVMGDLGNRKGLLQNHISGEPDDTSVIMPIDPPGSYYAIGIRNSYGLSFDPITGFLWDTENGHEAFDEINLVRKNFNSGWDQIQGPSSDNQKNIFSLEEFEYSDPEFSWEKPVGVTSIHFIQSPLFQEYHNSVFVGDFNNGILYKFILNENRDGFLFQDDMLDDLVFNVNDKLSETIFGTGFGGITDIKEGPDGLIYVVSIGYEKIYRIIPISKNTQLQIDCNYAIGQSKNFSGCNFANLNLSNLNLSFSDLSYTNLENVD
;
A
#
# COMPACT_ATOMS: atom_id res chain seq x y z
N MET A 1 -41.51 -37.34 -32.50
CA MET A 1 -40.47 -36.64 -33.28
C MET A 1 -39.80 -35.66 -32.33
N LYS A 2 -38.91 -36.03 -31.73
CA LYS A 2 -37.48 -36.01 -31.41
C LYS A 2 -36.70 -34.81 -32.00
N TYR A 3 -35.94 -34.15 -31.08
CA TYR A 3 -34.87 -33.18 -31.24
C TYR A 3 -35.25 -31.71 -31.48
N LYS A 4 -35.23 -30.96 -30.36
CA LYS A 4 -34.60 -29.64 -30.23
C LYS A 4 -34.70 -29.16 -28.76
N LYS A 5 -33.76 -29.53 -27.94
CA LYS A 5 -33.40 -28.90 -26.67
C LYS A 5 -31.98 -29.34 -26.35
N ASN A 6 -30.98 -28.50 -26.50
CA ASN A 6 -29.69 -28.53 -25.86
C ASN A 6 -28.64 -27.76 -26.69
N VAL A 7 -28.79 -26.43 -26.81
CA VAL A 7 -27.71 -25.57 -27.33
C VAL A 7 -27.54 -24.26 -26.52
N GLU A 8 -28.51 -23.87 -25.69
CA GLU A 8 -28.46 -22.52 -25.08
C GLU A 8 -27.76 -22.42 -23.70
N CYS A 9 -27.32 -23.51 -23.12
CA CYS A 9 -26.71 -23.48 -21.77
C CYS A 9 -25.17 -23.51 -21.74
N LYS A 10 -24.50 -23.50 -22.89
CA LYS A 10 -23.03 -23.55 -22.96
C LYS A 10 -22.35 -22.22 -23.35
N ILE A 11 -23.10 -21.20 -23.72
CA ILE A 11 -22.53 -19.91 -24.15
C ILE A 11 -22.39 -18.92 -22.99
N LEU A 12 -23.18 -19.06 -21.92
CA LEU A 12 -23.09 -18.14 -20.77
C LEU A 12 -21.93 -18.42 -19.82
N PHE A 13 -21.35 -19.63 -19.87
CA PHE A 13 -20.17 -19.98 -19.07
C PHE A 13 -18.83 -19.57 -19.70
N PHE A 14 -18.84 -19.22 -21.01
CA PHE A 14 -17.61 -18.89 -21.73
C PHE A 14 -17.23 -17.40 -21.64
N PHE A 15 -18.18 -16.51 -21.35
CA PHE A 15 -17.92 -15.09 -21.22
C PHE A 15 -17.44 -14.67 -19.83
N LEU A 16 -17.74 -15.45 -18.79
CA LEU A 16 -17.25 -15.19 -17.42
C LEU A 16 -15.78 -15.67 -17.20
N PHE A 17 -15.29 -16.54 -18.09
CA PHE A 17 -13.89 -17.01 -18.04
C PHE A 17 -12.92 -16.12 -18.84
N LEU A 18 -13.42 -15.33 -19.78
CA LEU A 18 -12.60 -14.46 -20.63
C LEU A 18 -12.20 -13.14 -19.96
N SER A 19 -12.96 -12.67 -18.97
CA SER A 19 -12.55 -11.48 -18.19
C SER A 19 -11.47 -11.78 -17.15
N PHE A 20 -11.36 -13.02 -16.68
CA PHE A 20 -10.31 -13.45 -15.75
C PHE A 20 -9.02 -13.87 -16.46
N TYR A 21 -9.11 -14.33 -17.71
CA TYR A 21 -7.92 -14.69 -18.49
C TYR A 21 -7.26 -13.48 -19.18
N GLY A 22 -8.00 -12.41 -19.40
CA GLY A 22 -7.47 -11.18 -19.98
C GLY A 22 -6.46 -10.45 -19.09
N MET A 23 -6.56 -10.61 -17.76
CA MET A 23 -5.63 -9.99 -16.81
C MET A 23 -4.34 -10.81 -16.61
N PHE A 24 -4.36 -12.10 -16.94
CA PHE A 24 -3.15 -12.95 -16.91
C PHE A 24 -2.37 -12.94 -18.23
N PHE A 25 -2.99 -12.59 -19.37
CA PHE A 25 -2.31 -12.56 -20.68
C PHE A 25 -1.58 -11.24 -20.95
N LEU A 26 -1.85 -10.17 -20.19
CA LEU A 26 -1.04 -8.94 -20.27
C LEU A 26 0.32 -9.05 -19.56
N ILE A 27 0.55 -10.14 -18.82
CA ILE A 27 1.85 -10.45 -18.21
C ILE A 27 2.74 -11.25 -19.18
N GLU A 28 2.19 -11.95 -20.17
CA GLU A 28 2.99 -12.76 -21.11
C GLU A 28 3.56 -11.95 -22.28
N ASP A 29 2.96 -10.83 -22.67
CA ASP A 29 3.50 -9.98 -23.75
C ASP A 29 4.65 -9.06 -23.33
N ILE A 30 4.96 -8.98 -22.01
CA ILE A 30 6.17 -8.30 -21.51
C ILE A 30 7.40 -9.21 -21.55
N HIS A 31 7.25 -10.50 -21.82
CA HIS A 31 8.35 -11.48 -21.85
C HIS A 31 9.10 -11.58 -23.18
N ALA A 32 8.85 -10.67 -24.13
CA ALA A 32 9.54 -10.66 -25.42
C ALA A 32 10.59 -9.56 -25.58
N ILE A 33 11.10 -9.00 -24.48
CA ILE A 33 12.33 -8.19 -24.50
C ILE A 33 13.42 -9.01 -23.80
N GLU A 34 14.34 -9.50 -24.63
CA GLU A 34 15.48 -10.37 -24.35
C GLU A 34 16.21 -10.13 -23.02
N ASN A 35 16.37 -11.22 -22.26
CA ASN A 35 17.49 -11.67 -21.44
C ASN A 35 18.70 -10.72 -21.24
N SER A 36 18.47 -9.59 -20.60
CA SER A 36 19.42 -9.01 -19.67
C SER A 36 18.84 -9.24 -18.27
N PRO A 37 19.61 -9.55 -17.23
CA PRO A 37 19.13 -9.43 -15.86
C PRO A 37 18.90 -7.93 -15.63
N ILE A 38 17.67 -7.46 -15.89
CA ILE A 38 17.25 -6.14 -15.50
C ILE A 38 17.38 -6.16 -13.99
N SER A 39 18.32 -5.39 -13.47
CA SER A 39 18.37 -5.07 -12.06
C SER A 39 17.02 -4.44 -11.73
N HIS A 40 16.14 -5.19 -11.05
CA HIS A 40 14.84 -4.73 -10.59
C HIS A 40 15.00 -3.82 -9.35
N ASN A 41 16.01 -2.97 -9.34
CA ASN A 41 16.16 -1.97 -8.29
C ASN A 41 15.22 -0.81 -8.57
N PRO A 42 14.39 -0.44 -7.60
CA PRO A 42 13.56 0.74 -7.72
C PRO A 42 14.42 1.99 -8.02
N VAL A 43 13.87 2.91 -8.81
CA VAL A 43 14.52 4.17 -9.17
C VAL A 43 13.73 5.32 -8.56
N LEU A 44 14.43 6.21 -7.83
CA LEU A 44 13.86 7.44 -7.31
C LEU A 44 14.17 8.61 -8.25
N ARG A 45 13.28 9.59 -8.26
CA ARG A 45 13.53 10.86 -9.00
C ARG A 45 14.47 11.79 -8.27
N ASP A 46 14.53 11.71 -6.95
CA ASP A 46 15.49 12.47 -6.17
C ASP A 46 16.84 11.75 -6.13
N HIS A 47 17.82 12.35 -6.76
CA HIS A 47 19.20 11.85 -6.83
C HIS A 47 19.98 12.00 -5.51
N ASN A 48 19.43 12.68 -4.49
CA ASN A 48 19.99 12.71 -3.14
C ASN A 48 19.58 11.51 -2.30
N LEU A 49 18.75 10.62 -2.85
CA LEU A 49 18.26 9.42 -2.21
C LEU A 49 18.67 8.18 -3.00
N THR A 50 18.80 7.08 -2.30
CA THR A 50 19.01 5.75 -2.89
C THR A 50 18.06 4.74 -2.30
N VAL A 51 17.85 3.63 -3.00
CA VAL A 51 17.06 2.49 -2.52
C VAL A 51 17.98 1.30 -2.32
N GLU A 52 17.87 0.64 -1.18
CA GLU A 52 18.54 -0.65 -0.94
C GLU A 52 17.53 -1.76 -0.65
N GLU A 53 17.88 -2.99 -1.01
CA GLU A 53 17.16 -4.18 -0.56
C GLU A 53 17.51 -4.44 0.92
N TYR A 54 16.54 -4.25 1.81
CA TYR A 54 16.76 -4.44 3.23
C TYR A 54 16.59 -5.89 3.65
N VAL A 55 15.50 -6.53 3.22
CA VAL A 55 15.19 -7.93 3.50
C VAL A 55 14.60 -8.60 2.28
N ILE A 56 15.05 -9.83 2.02
CA ILE A 56 14.59 -10.73 0.97
C ILE A 56 14.12 -12.06 1.56
N GLY A 57 13.39 -12.85 0.79
CA GLY A 57 12.99 -14.21 1.19
C GLY A 57 11.73 -14.25 2.06
N LEU A 58 10.93 -13.19 2.01
CA LEU A 58 9.57 -13.17 2.53
C LEU A 58 8.61 -13.90 1.59
N GLN A 59 7.41 -14.23 2.06
CA GLN A 59 6.37 -14.87 1.26
C GLN A 59 5.11 -14.01 1.24
N LEU A 60 4.87 -13.31 0.11
CA LEU A 60 3.75 -12.39 -0.06
C LEU A 60 3.60 -11.43 1.13
N PRO A 61 4.61 -10.58 1.43
CA PRO A 61 4.55 -9.65 2.55
C PRO A 61 3.45 -8.63 2.32
N THR A 62 2.66 -8.35 3.36
CA THR A 62 1.53 -7.43 3.28
C THR A 62 1.80 -6.11 3.99
N THR A 63 2.04 -6.13 5.29
CA THR A 63 2.26 -4.93 6.09
C THR A 63 3.36 -5.14 7.13
N ILE A 64 3.88 -4.05 7.67
CA ILE A 64 4.96 -4.04 8.67
C ILE A 64 4.60 -3.17 9.87
N ALA A 65 5.18 -3.52 11.02
CA ALA A 65 5.18 -2.64 12.20
C ALA A 65 6.49 -2.76 12.96
N PHE A 66 6.99 -1.64 13.43
CA PHE A 66 8.11 -1.60 14.34
C PHE A 66 7.63 -1.71 15.79
N ILE A 67 8.35 -2.49 16.58
CA ILE A 67 8.20 -2.55 18.03
C ILE A 67 9.60 -2.47 18.64
N ASP A 68 9.89 -1.37 19.31
CA ASP A 68 11.26 -0.96 19.63
C ASP A 68 12.15 -0.96 18.35
N ASN A 69 13.21 -1.75 18.31
CA ASN A 69 14.10 -1.92 17.15
C ASN A 69 13.79 -3.17 16.32
N ASP A 70 12.81 -3.96 16.73
CA ASP A 70 12.37 -5.15 16.00
C ASP A 70 11.37 -4.75 14.92
N LEU A 71 11.43 -5.39 13.75
CA LEU A 71 10.49 -5.23 12.69
C LEU A 71 9.65 -6.50 12.53
N LEU A 72 8.35 -6.39 12.74
CA LEU A 72 7.39 -7.44 12.46
C LEU A 72 6.85 -7.28 11.03
N VAL A 73 6.82 -8.37 10.29
CA VAL A 73 6.32 -8.42 8.91
C VAL A 73 5.22 -9.46 8.83
N LEU A 74 4.09 -9.08 8.28
CA LEU A 74 3.02 -10.01 7.97
C LEU A 74 3.27 -10.68 6.62
N GLU A 75 3.15 -11.99 6.58
CA GLU A 75 3.02 -12.75 5.34
C GLU A 75 1.54 -13.12 5.16
N LYS A 76 1.00 -12.88 3.97
CA LYS A 76 -0.40 -13.09 3.61
C LYS A 76 -0.92 -14.48 3.99
N ASN A 77 -0.03 -15.49 4.02
CA ASN A 77 -0.32 -16.88 4.34
C ASN A 77 -0.56 -17.17 5.84
N GLY A 78 -0.45 -16.15 6.71
CA GLY A 78 -0.76 -16.23 8.15
C GLY A 78 0.45 -16.21 9.08
N ASN A 79 1.67 -16.02 8.57
CA ASN A 79 2.86 -15.91 9.40
C ASN A 79 3.14 -14.46 9.79
N VAL A 80 3.53 -14.24 11.03
CA VAL A 80 4.18 -13.01 11.48
C VAL A 80 5.67 -13.29 11.58
N ARG A 81 6.47 -12.64 10.73
CA ARG A 81 7.92 -12.80 10.68
C ARG A 81 8.59 -11.70 11.50
N LEU A 82 9.72 -12.03 12.06
CA LEU A 82 10.57 -11.10 12.81
C LEU A 82 11.84 -10.82 12.02
N ILE A 83 12.16 -9.53 11.89
CA ILE A 83 13.47 -9.06 11.45
C ILE A 83 14.10 -8.34 12.62
N ARG A 84 15.26 -8.83 13.04
CA ARG A 84 16.06 -8.28 14.15
C ARG A 84 17.45 -8.00 13.66
N ASP A 85 17.96 -6.80 13.90
CA ASP A 85 19.28 -6.36 13.43
C ASP A 85 19.48 -6.57 11.91
N GLY A 86 18.44 -6.34 11.12
CA GLY A 86 18.43 -6.55 9.66
C GLY A 86 18.37 -8.02 9.22
N ILE A 87 18.22 -8.97 10.14
CA ILE A 87 18.24 -10.40 9.87
C ILE A 87 16.83 -10.99 10.02
N LEU A 88 16.30 -11.54 8.92
CA LEU A 88 15.06 -12.31 8.95
C LEU A 88 15.22 -13.58 9.78
N GLN A 89 14.48 -13.70 10.87
CA GLN A 89 14.51 -14.86 11.74
C GLN A 89 13.88 -16.08 11.06
N SER A 90 14.46 -17.27 11.26
CA SER A 90 14.07 -18.50 10.56
C SER A 90 12.64 -18.96 10.89
N ALA A 91 12.23 -18.82 12.15
CA ALA A 91 10.88 -19.19 12.59
C ALA A 91 9.97 -17.96 12.73
N PRO A 92 8.68 -18.07 12.35
CA PRO A 92 7.71 -17.02 12.63
C PRO A 92 7.49 -16.86 14.14
N VAL A 93 7.17 -15.65 14.57
CA VAL A 93 6.81 -15.34 15.97
C VAL A 93 5.37 -15.71 16.28
N LEU A 94 4.54 -15.83 15.24
CA LEU A 94 3.17 -16.33 15.29
C LEU A 94 2.82 -16.94 13.93
N SER A 95 2.02 -18.02 13.92
CA SER A 95 1.39 -18.56 12.71
C SER A 95 -0.10 -18.76 12.97
N LEU A 96 -0.92 -18.24 12.07
CA LEU A 96 -2.37 -18.28 12.13
C LEU A 96 -2.92 -19.08 10.94
N GLU A 97 -3.97 -19.84 11.17
CA GLU A 97 -4.75 -20.45 10.09
C GLU A 97 -5.65 -19.37 9.48
N VAL A 98 -5.37 -18.97 8.23
CA VAL A 98 -6.09 -17.90 7.53
C VAL A 98 -6.62 -18.38 6.20
N SER A 99 -7.66 -17.72 5.68
CA SER A 99 -8.03 -17.81 4.28
C SER A 99 -6.89 -17.26 3.41
N LYS A 100 -6.67 -17.85 2.21
CA LYS A 100 -5.51 -17.51 1.35
C LYS A 100 -5.92 -17.06 -0.05
N THR A 101 -7.20 -16.76 -0.23
CA THR A 101 -7.76 -16.50 -1.56
C THR A 101 -8.00 -15.01 -1.76
N LEU A 102 -7.71 -14.52 -2.98
CA LEU A 102 -7.94 -13.13 -3.39
C LEU A 102 -7.36 -12.12 -2.39
N GLU A 103 -8.19 -11.29 -1.74
CA GLU A 103 -7.76 -10.29 -0.77
C GLU A 103 -7.76 -10.80 0.68
N ASP A 104 -8.14 -12.06 0.89
CA ASP A 104 -8.07 -12.71 2.21
C ASP A 104 -6.63 -12.92 2.68
N GLY A 105 -6.45 -13.06 3.98
CA GLY A 105 -5.16 -13.40 4.57
C GLY A 105 -4.89 -12.71 5.90
N LEU A 106 -3.63 -12.64 6.26
CA LEU A 106 -3.11 -11.82 7.34
C LEU A 106 -2.65 -10.49 6.75
N ILE A 107 -3.38 -9.39 7.01
CA ILE A 107 -3.30 -8.17 6.22
C ILE A 107 -2.94 -6.95 7.06
N GLY A 108 -3.54 -6.77 8.23
CA GLY A 108 -3.35 -5.57 9.04
C GLY A 108 -2.49 -5.79 10.27
N ILE A 109 -1.54 -4.89 10.54
CA ILE A 109 -0.75 -4.84 11.77
C ILE A 109 -0.66 -3.42 12.29
N LEU A 110 -0.72 -3.29 13.62
CA LEU A 110 -0.39 -2.04 14.33
C LEU A 110 0.32 -2.40 15.64
N ALA A 111 1.46 -1.78 15.89
CA ALA A 111 2.15 -1.87 17.17
C ALA A 111 1.86 -0.65 18.05
N LYS A 112 1.60 -0.89 19.35
CA LYS A 112 1.38 0.13 20.36
C LYS A 112 2.01 -0.33 21.69
N ASP A 113 3.05 0.32 22.12
CA ASP A 113 3.84 -0.11 23.27
C ASP A 113 4.29 -1.58 23.10
N ASN A 114 3.94 -2.47 24.03
CA ASN A 114 4.18 -3.91 23.93
C ASN A 114 2.99 -4.70 23.36
N LEU A 115 2.00 -4.03 22.79
CA LEU A 115 0.83 -4.64 22.16
C LEU A 115 0.96 -4.63 20.64
N VAL A 116 0.54 -5.71 20.01
CA VAL A 116 0.45 -5.84 18.56
C VAL A 116 -0.97 -6.24 18.17
N TYR A 117 -1.61 -5.39 17.39
CA TYR A 117 -2.92 -5.64 16.81
C TYR A 117 -2.74 -6.28 15.45
N LEU A 118 -3.50 -7.32 15.19
CA LEU A 118 -3.50 -8.05 13.92
C LEU A 118 -4.92 -8.13 13.36
N HIS A 119 -5.04 -7.90 12.05
CA HIS A 119 -6.25 -8.23 11.29
C HIS A 119 -5.96 -9.39 10.36
N TYR A 120 -6.85 -10.36 10.35
CA TYR A 120 -6.80 -11.50 9.44
C TYR A 120 -8.19 -12.06 9.13
N THR A 121 -8.28 -12.83 8.05
CA THR A 121 -9.51 -13.45 7.59
C THR A 121 -9.45 -14.97 7.73
N THR A 122 -10.59 -15.57 8.08
CA THR A 122 -10.78 -17.03 8.06
C THR A 122 -11.98 -17.40 7.19
N GLU A 123 -11.97 -18.58 6.60
CA GLU A 123 -13.10 -19.11 5.81
C GLU A 123 -13.90 -20.11 6.65
N ASP A 124 -15.22 -19.89 6.73
CA ASP A 124 -16.16 -20.95 7.15
C ASP A 124 -16.40 -21.87 5.95
N ALA A 125 -15.74 -23.02 5.96
CA ALA A 125 -15.81 -23.99 4.85
C ALA A 125 -17.23 -24.53 4.62
N VAL A 126 -18.12 -24.47 5.61
CA VAL A 126 -19.51 -24.93 5.51
C VAL A 126 -20.40 -23.87 4.90
N ARG A 127 -20.29 -22.64 5.41
CA ARG A 127 -21.09 -21.49 4.94
C ARG A 127 -20.51 -20.81 3.70
N LYS A 128 -19.23 -21.07 3.40
CA LYS A 128 -18.47 -20.40 2.32
C LYS A 128 -18.45 -18.88 2.43
N THR A 129 -18.42 -18.41 3.67
CA THR A 129 -18.30 -16.99 4.03
C THR A 129 -16.97 -16.76 4.70
N THR A 130 -16.46 -15.53 4.65
CA THR A 130 -15.28 -15.11 5.41
C THR A 130 -15.70 -14.42 6.69
N SER A 131 -14.83 -14.51 7.71
CA SER A 131 -14.90 -13.70 8.92
C SER A 131 -13.61 -12.92 9.06
N ASN A 132 -13.75 -11.66 9.45
CA ASN A 132 -12.66 -10.74 9.71
C ASN A 132 -12.44 -10.64 11.21
N TRP A 133 -11.22 -10.85 11.65
CA TRP A 133 -10.83 -10.91 13.04
C TRP A 133 -9.81 -9.82 13.34
N PHE A 134 -10.06 -9.02 14.38
CA PHE A 134 -9.12 -8.10 14.96
C PHE A 134 -8.76 -8.58 16.34
N TYR A 135 -7.49 -8.99 16.52
CA TYR A 135 -6.95 -9.46 17.80
C TYR A 135 -5.80 -8.57 18.23
N LYS A 136 -5.63 -8.39 19.54
CA LYS A 136 -4.41 -7.84 20.12
C LYS A 136 -3.65 -8.90 20.88
N TYR A 137 -2.35 -8.86 20.75
CA TYR A 137 -1.38 -9.76 21.35
C TYR A 137 -0.40 -8.96 22.19
N GLN A 138 0.24 -9.60 23.16
CA GLN A 138 1.41 -9.06 23.84
C GLN A 138 2.68 -9.52 23.15
N TRP A 139 3.60 -8.62 22.95
CA TRP A 139 4.96 -8.92 22.51
C TRP A 139 5.81 -9.22 23.73
N ASP A 140 6.41 -10.41 23.82
CA ASP A 140 7.28 -10.83 24.93
C ASP A 140 8.79 -10.69 24.60
N GLY A 141 9.10 -10.08 23.43
CA GLY A 141 10.46 -9.97 22.90
C GLY A 141 10.82 -11.08 21.91
N ASN A 142 10.04 -12.16 21.81
CA ASN A 142 10.29 -13.27 20.89
C ASN A 142 9.03 -13.82 20.22
N LYS A 143 7.87 -13.67 20.86
CA LYS A 143 6.60 -14.21 20.39
C LYS A 143 5.45 -13.25 20.67
N LEU A 144 4.41 -13.40 19.88
CA LEU A 144 3.11 -12.80 20.13
C LEU A 144 2.28 -13.81 20.98
N ILE A 145 1.93 -13.39 22.19
CA ILE A 145 1.25 -14.23 23.20
C ILE A 145 -0.03 -13.55 23.69
N ASN A 146 -0.83 -14.27 24.48
CA ASN A 146 -2.03 -13.77 25.15
C ASN A 146 -3.03 -13.08 24.19
N PRO A 147 -3.54 -13.77 23.16
CA PRO A 147 -4.50 -13.20 22.22
C PRO A 147 -5.78 -12.74 22.93
N GLN A 148 -6.22 -11.54 22.58
CA GLN A 148 -7.48 -10.94 23.02
C GLN A 148 -8.26 -10.47 21.80
N LEU A 149 -9.51 -10.94 21.68
CA LEU A 149 -10.41 -10.48 20.63
C LEU A 149 -10.75 -9.00 20.86
N VAL A 150 -10.57 -8.18 19.84
CA VAL A 150 -10.95 -6.76 19.84
C VAL A 150 -12.25 -6.55 19.07
N LYS A 151 -12.33 -7.13 17.86
CA LYS A 151 -13.49 -6.99 16.97
C LYS A 151 -13.60 -8.21 16.06
N GLU A 152 -14.84 -8.58 15.74
CA GLU A 152 -15.17 -9.60 14.77
C GLU A 152 -16.26 -9.09 13.82
N ILE A 153 -16.10 -9.38 12.51
CA ILE A 153 -17.07 -9.01 11.49
C ILE A 153 -17.31 -10.23 10.60
N HIS A 154 -18.55 -10.69 10.56
CA HIS A 154 -18.93 -11.92 9.89
C HIS A 154 -19.58 -11.70 8.51
N GLY A 155 -19.56 -12.76 7.72
CA GLY A 155 -20.41 -12.92 6.54
C GLY A 155 -19.90 -12.16 5.32
N GLY A 156 -18.60 -11.99 5.19
CA GLY A 156 -17.96 -11.34 4.05
C GLY A 156 -17.75 -12.24 2.84
N GLY A 157 -17.46 -11.61 1.71
CA GLY A 157 -16.84 -12.21 0.53
C GLY A 157 -15.32 -12.29 0.67
N LYS A 158 -14.66 -12.65 -0.43
CA LYS A 158 -13.19 -12.78 -0.52
C LYS A 158 -12.50 -11.52 -1.04
N LEU A 159 -13.26 -10.46 -1.23
CA LEU A 159 -12.83 -9.16 -1.74
C LEU A 159 -13.21 -8.07 -0.75
N HIS A 160 -12.47 -6.97 -0.79
CA HIS A 160 -12.70 -5.74 -0.05
C HIS A 160 -12.66 -5.97 1.48
N ASN A 161 -11.73 -6.81 1.93
CA ASN A 161 -11.57 -7.10 3.36
C ASN A 161 -10.80 -6.00 4.09
N SER A 162 -10.05 -5.13 3.38
CA SER A 162 -9.32 -4.00 3.99
C SER A 162 -8.56 -4.40 5.27
N GLY A 163 -8.93 -3.84 6.42
CA GLY A 163 -8.42 -4.28 7.73
C GLY A 163 -7.15 -3.57 8.18
N VAL A 164 -6.77 -2.50 7.50
CA VAL A 164 -5.68 -1.62 7.93
C VAL A 164 -6.08 -0.90 9.21
N MET A 165 -5.11 -0.70 10.08
CA MET A 165 -5.29 -0.01 11.36
C MET A 165 -4.32 1.15 11.49
N THR A 166 -4.77 2.19 12.18
CA THR A 166 -3.95 3.34 12.59
C THR A 166 -4.32 3.77 14.01
N MET A 167 -3.56 4.71 14.57
CA MET A 167 -3.77 5.18 15.94
C MET A 167 -3.72 6.71 15.98
N ASP A 168 -4.66 7.31 16.68
CA ASP A 168 -4.64 8.75 16.95
C ASP A 168 -3.63 9.14 18.05
N ALA A 169 -3.41 10.43 18.24
CA ALA A 169 -2.50 10.95 19.26
C ALA A 169 -2.90 10.58 20.71
N ASN A 170 -4.16 10.19 20.95
CA ASN A 170 -4.65 9.75 22.25
C ASN A 170 -4.45 8.25 22.48
N GLY A 171 -3.95 7.54 21.48
CA GLY A 171 -3.76 6.10 21.52
C GLY A 171 -5.02 5.30 21.21
N THR A 172 -6.05 5.90 20.60
CA THR A 172 -7.24 5.19 20.12
C THR A 172 -6.89 4.48 18.81
N VAL A 173 -7.14 3.19 18.76
CA VAL A 173 -6.91 2.37 17.54
C VAL A 173 -8.13 2.42 16.66
N PHE A 174 -7.95 2.86 15.41
CA PHE A 174 -8.95 2.87 14.35
C PHE A 174 -8.69 1.76 13.35
N MET A 175 -9.74 1.21 12.78
CA MET A 175 -9.68 0.29 11.64
C MET A 175 -10.52 0.80 10.49
N VAL A 176 -10.18 0.37 9.29
CA VAL A 176 -11.03 0.47 8.10
C VAL A 176 -11.49 -0.91 7.67
N MET A 177 -12.78 -1.03 7.30
CA MET A 177 -13.38 -2.22 6.72
C MET A 177 -14.09 -1.84 5.43
N GLY A 178 -13.84 -2.59 4.37
CA GLY A 178 -14.52 -2.42 3.09
C GLY A 178 -15.93 -3.02 3.05
N ASP A 179 -16.52 -3.04 1.87
CA ASP A 179 -17.90 -3.52 1.65
C ASP A 179 -18.03 -5.04 1.58
N LEU A 180 -16.94 -5.77 1.80
CA LEU A 180 -16.86 -7.24 1.78
C LEU A 180 -17.45 -7.88 0.51
N GLY A 181 -17.25 -7.26 -0.64
CA GLY A 181 -17.68 -7.77 -1.94
C GLY A 181 -19.09 -7.37 -2.35
N ASN A 182 -19.38 -6.07 -2.34
CA ASN A 182 -20.63 -5.45 -2.83
C ASN A 182 -21.86 -5.64 -1.92
N ARG A 183 -21.71 -5.50 -0.62
CA ARG A 183 -22.87 -5.33 0.26
C ARG A 183 -23.61 -4.03 -0.06
N LYS A 184 -24.92 -4.07 0.11
CA LYS A 184 -25.82 -2.95 -0.15
C LYS A 184 -26.72 -2.73 1.05
N GLY A 185 -26.23 -1.95 2.01
CA GLY A 185 -26.92 -1.63 3.26
C GLY A 185 -26.84 -0.14 3.59
N LEU A 186 -27.24 0.21 4.78
CA LEU A 186 -27.23 1.60 5.26
C LEU A 186 -25.82 2.22 5.18
N LEU A 187 -24.79 1.45 5.46
CA LEU A 187 -23.40 1.91 5.47
C LEU A 187 -22.77 2.02 4.07
N GLN A 188 -23.46 1.52 3.06
CA GLN A 188 -23.17 1.70 1.62
C GLN A 188 -24.17 2.63 0.93
N ASN A 189 -24.76 3.56 1.70
CA ASN A 189 -25.67 4.58 1.21
C ASN A 189 -27.00 4.05 0.60
N HIS A 190 -27.50 2.91 1.09
CA HIS A 190 -28.81 2.38 0.74
C HIS A 190 -29.84 2.62 1.84
N ILE A 191 -31.10 2.75 1.45
CA ILE A 191 -32.22 3.08 2.36
C ILE A 191 -32.62 1.94 3.31
N SER A 192 -32.05 0.74 3.16
CA SER A 192 -32.45 -0.45 3.89
C SER A 192 -31.25 -1.23 4.41
N GLY A 193 -31.46 -2.00 5.46
CA GLY A 193 -30.48 -2.84 6.12
C GLY A 193 -30.22 -2.37 7.55
N GLU A 194 -29.45 -3.15 8.27
CA GLU A 194 -28.93 -2.80 9.59
C GLU A 194 -27.44 -2.50 9.47
N PRO A 195 -26.90 -1.62 10.32
CA PRO A 195 -25.45 -1.42 10.40
C PRO A 195 -24.74 -2.74 10.74
N ASP A 196 -23.76 -3.12 9.92
CA ASP A 196 -23.07 -4.42 10.02
C ASP A 196 -21.54 -4.29 10.09
N ASP A 197 -21.05 -3.09 10.41
CA ASP A 197 -19.63 -2.75 10.55
C ASP A 197 -18.81 -2.92 9.26
N THR A 198 -19.46 -2.94 8.09
CA THR A 198 -18.81 -2.93 6.77
C THR A 198 -18.87 -1.55 6.13
N SER A 199 -17.99 -1.24 5.19
CA SER A 199 -17.87 0.09 4.55
C SER A 199 -17.64 1.22 5.53
N VAL A 200 -16.81 1.01 6.54
CA VAL A 200 -16.64 1.96 7.66
C VAL A 200 -15.19 2.19 8.03
N ILE A 201 -14.94 3.35 8.61
CA ILE A 201 -13.80 3.59 9.49
C ILE A 201 -14.35 3.80 10.91
N MET A 202 -13.80 3.08 11.90
CA MET A 202 -14.26 3.18 13.27
C MET A 202 -13.16 2.92 14.30
N PRO A 203 -13.24 3.51 15.50
CA PRO A 203 -12.39 3.15 16.63
C PRO A 203 -12.77 1.76 17.18
N ILE A 204 -11.76 0.93 17.43
CA ILE A 204 -11.95 -0.44 17.94
C ILE A 204 -11.33 -0.67 19.32
N ASP A 205 -10.35 0.15 19.73
CA ASP A 205 -9.76 0.08 21.08
C ASP A 205 -9.35 1.47 21.58
N PRO A 206 -10.11 2.09 22.50
CA PRO A 206 -11.43 1.65 22.96
C PRO A 206 -12.49 1.70 21.84
N PRO A 207 -13.51 0.82 21.89
CA PRO A 207 -14.56 0.80 20.87
C PRO A 207 -15.41 2.08 20.90
N GLY A 208 -15.84 2.54 19.72
CA GLY A 208 -16.65 3.75 19.57
C GLY A 208 -17.64 3.68 18.40
N SER A 209 -18.31 4.79 18.13
CA SER A 209 -19.21 4.93 16.97
C SER A 209 -18.43 5.02 15.66
N TYR A 210 -19.13 4.83 14.55
CA TYR A 210 -18.56 5.02 13.22
C TYR A 210 -17.96 6.42 13.08
N TYR A 211 -16.77 6.47 12.49
CA TYR A 211 -16.08 7.72 12.18
C TYR A 211 -16.35 8.16 10.76
N ALA A 212 -16.41 7.16 9.84
CA ALA A 212 -16.76 7.34 8.44
C ALA A 212 -17.58 6.15 7.94
N ILE A 213 -18.35 6.36 6.86
CA ILE A 213 -19.12 5.34 6.15
C ILE A 213 -18.91 5.45 4.63
N GLY A 214 -19.50 4.56 3.88
CA GLY A 214 -19.44 4.59 2.41
C GLY A 214 -18.07 4.21 1.85
N ILE A 215 -17.27 3.45 2.59
CA ILE A 215 -15.94 3.00 2.17
C ILE A 215 -16.07 1.71 1.35
N ARG A 216 -15.53 1.69 0.12
CA ARG A 216 -15.53 0.50 -0.71
C ARG A 216 -14.42 -0.48 -0.32
N ASN A 217 -13.16 -0.06 -0.46
CA ASN A 217 -12.01 -0.92 -0.22
C ASN A 217 -10.74 -0.09 0.00
N SER A 218 -10.32 0.08 1.23
CA SER A 218 -9.21 0.94 1.62
C SER A 218 -8.05 0.11 2.18
N TYR A 219 -6.83 0.32 1.66
CA TYR A 219 -5.59 -0.29 2.14
C TYR A 219 -4.57 0.71 2.69
N GLY A 220 -4.93 1.98 2.78
CA GLY A 220 -4.11 3.00 3.41
C GLY A 220 -4.93 3.82 4.40
N LEU A 221 -4.45 3.92 5.64
CA LEU A 221 -5.09 4.69 6.69
C LEU A 221 -4.03 5.31 7.58
N SER A 222 -3.99 6.65 7.68
CA SER A 222 -2.97 7.34 8.46
C SER A 222 -3.48 8.67 9.02
N PHE A 223 -3.16 8.94 10.27
CA PHE A 223 -3.31 10.28 10.82
C PHE A 223 -2.13 11.16 10.40
N ASP A 224 -2.41 12.36 9.91
CA ASP A 224 -1.39 13.39 9.79
C ASP A 224 -0.91 13.79 11.18
N PRO A 225 0.37 13.60 11.50
CA PRO A 225 0.89 13.82 12.85
C PRO A 225 0.92 15.31 13.27
N ILE A 226 0.74 16.23 12.33
CA ILE A 226 0.73 17.68 12.61
C ILE A 226 -0.68 18.18 12.90
N THR A 227 -1.65 17.81 12.05
CA THR A 227 -3.03 18.30 12.16
C THR A 227 -3.94 17.36 12.93
N GLY A 228 -3.58 16.08 13.02
CA GLY A 228 -4.45 15.03 13.53
C GLY A 228 -5.60 14.68 12.60
N PHE A 229 -5.57 15.13 11.35
CA PHE A 229 -6.53 14.72 10.33
C PHE A 229 -6.28 13.27 9.90
N LEU A 230 -7.35 12.52 9.74
CA LEU A 230 -7.28 11.17 9.22
C LEU A 230 -7.37 11.22 7.69
N TRP A 231 -6.56 10.39 7.05
CA TRP A 231 -6.54 10.22 5.61
C TRP A 231 -6.63 8.74 5.26
N ASP A 232 -7.31 8.42 4.16
CA ASP A 232 -7.31 7.07 3.61
C ASP A 232 -7.01 7.06 2.10
N THR A 233 -6.73 5.87 1.58
CA THR A 233 -6.67 5.58 0.16
C THR A 233 -7.71 4.55 -0.16
N GLU A 234 -8.59 4.82 -1.11
CA GLU A 234 -9.72 3.95 -1.45
C GLU A 234 -9.63 3.45 -2.89
N ASN A 235 -9.85 2.16 -3.10
CA ASN A 235 -9.83 1.53 -4.41
C ASN A 235 -11.23 1.55 -5.04
N GLY A 236 -11.34 2.14 -6.23
CA GLY A 236 -12.54 2.17 -7.03
C GLY A 236 -12.90 0.82 -7.66
N HIS A 237 -14.08 0.70 -8.25
CA HIS A 237 -14.53 -0.54 -8.89
C HIS A 237 -13.95 -0.68 -10.31
N GLU A 238 -14.38 0.17 -11.22
CA GLU A 238 -13.92 0.23 -12.62
C GLU A 238 -13.24 1.56 -12.93
N ALA A 239 -13.42 2.54 -12.05
CA ALA A 239 -12.88 3.88 -12.15
C ALA A 239 -12.61 4.43 -10.75
N PHE A 240 -11.76 5.41 -10.67
CA PHE A 240 -11.42 6.26 -9.54
C PHE A 240 -10.92 5.53 -8.30
N ASP A 241 -9.60 5.35 -8.25
CA ASP A 241 -8.95 5.22 -6.95
C ASP A 241 -8.81 6.62 -6.34
N GLU A 242 -8.84 6.71 -5.02
CA GLU A 242 -9.00 7.98 -4.31
C GLU A 242 -7.99 8.16 -3.17
N ILE A 243 -7.68 9.42 -2.87
CA ILE A 243 -7.10 9.83 -1.60
C ILE A 243 -8.10 10.76 -0.94
N ASN A 244 -8.56 10.40 0.26
CA ASN A 244 -9.62 11.09 0.98
C ASN A 244 -9.10 11.71 2.29
N LEU A 245 -9.51 12.94 2.57
CA LEU A 245 -9.43 13.55 3.90
C LEU A 245 -10.65 13.12 4.73
N VAL A 246 -10.44 12.19 5.61
CA VAL A 246 -11.52 11.61 6.41
C VAL A 246 -11.77 12.44 7.67
N ARG A 247 -12.76 13.29 7.63
CA ARG A 247 -13.24 14.01 8.81
C ARG A 247 -14.25 13.16 9.59
N LYS A 248 -14.48 13.50 10.85
CA LYS A 248 -15.54 12.83 11.60
C LYS A 248 -16.88 12.99 10.88
N ASN A 249 -17.65 11.91 10.77
CA ASN A 249 -18.91 11.83 10.02
C ASN A 249 -18.73 11.94 8.49
N PHE A 250 -17.55 11.60 7.97
CA PHE A 250 -17.27 11.51 6.55
C PHE A 250 -18.05 10.37 5.88
N ASN A 251 -18.51 10.61 4.67
CA ASN A 251 -19.10 9.62 3.79
C ASN A 251 -18.37 9.65 2.44
N SER A 252 -17.69 8.55 2.09
CA SER A 252 -16.98 8.41 0.81
C SER A 252 -17.92 8.26 -0.40
N GLY A 253 -19.19 7.91 -0.18
CA GLY A 253 -20.22 7.86 -1.24
C GLY A 253 -20.49 6.49 -1.82
N TRP A 254 -19.68 5.47 -1.57
CA TRP A 254 -19.91 4.12 -2.08
C TRP A 254 -21.27 3.55 -1.60
N ASP A 255 -22.12 2.89 -2.46
CA ASP A 255 -21.80 2.52 -3.86
C ASP A 255 -22.44 3.46 -4.88
N GLN A 256 -22.87 4.65 -4.45
CA GLN A 256 -23.59 5.59 -5.31
C GLN A 256 -22.68 6.59 -6.03
N ILE A 257 -21.53 6.92 -5.45
CA ILE A 257 -20.51 7.79 -6.02
C ILE A 257 -19.16 7.06 -6.04
N GLN A 258 -18.41 7.28 -7.10
CA GLN A 258 -17.00 6.91 -7.25
C GLN A 258 -16.28 8.08 -7.90
N GLY A 259 -15.16 8.51 -7.31
CA GLY A 259 -14.46 9.71 -7.74
C GLY A 259 -15.21 10.99 -7.41
N PRO A 260 -14.77 12.15 -7.94
CA PRO A 260 -15.43 13.42 -7.71
C PRO A 260 -16.86 13.42 -8.22
N SER A 261 -17.77 13.91 -7.40
CA SER A 261 -19.19 13.96 -7.74
C SER A 261 -19.48 14.98 -8.82
N SER A 262 -20.37 14.64 -9.75
CA SER A 262 -21.02 15.64 -10.61
C SER A 262 -22.12 16.38 -9.83
N ASP A 263 -22.47 17.59 -10.26
CA ASP A 263 -23.52 18.42 -9.62
C ASP A 263 -24.87 17.69 -9.44
N ASN A 264 -25.14 16.66 -10.24
CA ASN A 264 -26.37 15.87 -10.17
C ASN A 264 -26.29 14.68 -9.18
N GLN A 265 -25.13 14.35 -8.66
CA GLN A 265 -24.90 13.17 -7.80
C GLN A 265 -24.81 13.51 -6.30
N LYS A 266 -24.77 14.80 -5.92
CA LYS A 266 -24.59 15.23 -4.52
C LYS A 266 -25.77 14.88 -3.58
N ASN A 267 -26.90 14.41 -4.11
CA ASN A 267 -28.07 14.02 -3.31
C ASN A 267 -28.15 12.50 -3.17
N ILE A 268 -27.15 11.89 -2.55
CA ILE A 268 -27.19 10.46 -2.19
C ILE A 268 -28.03 10.27 -0.92
N PHE A 269 -28.62 9.09 -0.77
CA PHE A 269 -29.11 8.67 0.53
C PHE A 269 -27.88 8.48 1.46
N SER A 270 -27.93 9.07 2.61
CA SER A 270 -26.93 8.90 3.66
C SER A 270 -27.61 8.81 5.02
N LEU A 271 -26.94 8.20 5.99
CA LEU A 271 -27.37 8.35 7.37
C LEU A 271 -27.24 9.82 7.79
N GLU A 272 -28.22 10.33 8.54
CA GLU A 272 -28.41 11.76 8.84
C GLU A 272 -27.17 12.48 9.42
N GLU A 273 -26.30 11.73 10.07
CA GLU A 273 -25.07 12.26 10.70
C GLU A 273 -23.87 12.33 9.75
N PHE A 274 -23.94 11.72 8.56
CA PHE A 274 -22.81 11.57 7.64
C PHE A 274 -23.00 12.41 6.39
N GLU A 275 -21.95 13.14 6.02
CA GLU A 275 -21.94 14.01 4.85
C GLU A 275 -20.93 13.53 3.82
N TYR A 276 -21.34 13.47 2.56
CA TYR A 276 -20.46 13.17 1.45
C TYR A 276 -19.45 14.31 1.24
N SER A 277 -18.20 13.96 1.01
CA SER A 277 -17.16 14.87 0.52
C SER A 277 -16.45 14.27 -0.67
N ASP A 278 -16.14 15.10 -1.68
CA ASP A 278 -15.32 14.71 -2.81
C ASP A 278 -13.89 14.36 -2.33
N PRO A 279 -13.19 13.42 -3.02
CA PRO A 279 -11.79 13.09 -2.71
C PRO A 279 -10.86 14.29 -2.99
N GLU A 280 -9.77 14.37 -2.24
CA GLU A 280 -8.71 15.36 -2.44
C GLU A 280 -7.83 15.04 -3.64
N PHE A 281 -7.86 13.81 -4.13
CA PHE A 281 -7.24 13.41 -5.40
C PHE A 281 -7.80 12.07 -5.88
N SER A 282 -7.88 11.90 -7.20
CA SER A 282 -8.36 10.64 -7.80
C SER A 282 -7.54 10.25 -9.03
N TRP A 283 -7.41 8.95 -9.24
CA TRP A 283 -6.99 8.38 -10.52
C TRP A 283 -8.21 7.88 -11.28
N GLU A 284 -8.55 8.48 -12.44
CA GLU A 284 -9.68 8.02 -13.27
C GLU A 284 -9.58 6.53 -13.59
N LYS A 285 -8.38 6.06 -13.93
CA LYS A 285 -8.09 4.63 -14.10
C LYS A 285 -7.46 4.08 -12.83
N PRO A 286 -8.08 3.10 -12.16
CA PRO A 286 -7.56 2.52 -10.94
C PRO A 286 -6.12 2.00 -11.06
N VAL A 287 -5.28 2.38 -10.13
CA VAL A 287 -3.88 1.97 -10.01
C VAL A 287 -3.66 0.95 -8.89
N GLY A 288 -4.70 0.70 -8.08
CA GLY A 288 -4.62 -0.17 -6.91
C GLY A 288 -3.90 0.54 -5.76
N VAL A 289 -4.39 1.70 -5.35
CA VAL A 289 -3.78 2.47 -4.23
C VAL A 289 -3.75 1.64 -2.96
N THR A 290 -2.65 1.79 -2.21
CA THR A 290 -2.41 1.04 -0.98
C THR A 290 -2.03 1.98 0.16
N SER A 291 -0.85 1.82 0.73
CA SER A 291 -0.40 2.56 1.90
C SER A 291 -0.34 4.09 1.67
N ILE A 292 -0.65 4.83 2.72
CA ILE A 292 -0.46 6.27 2.83
C ILE A 292 0.39 6.57 4.07
N HIS A 293 1.42 7.42 3.94
CA HIS A 293 2.34 7.72 5.02
C HIS A 293 2.84 9.17 4.99
N PHE A 294 2.76 9.85 6.14
CA PHE A 294 3.27 11.21 6.35
C PHE A 294 4.70 11.16 6.89
N ILE A 295 5.61 11.86 6.22
CA ILE A 295 7.03 11.86 6.58
C ILE A 295 7.29 12.79 7.75
N GLN A 296 7.96 12.27 8.80
CA GLN A 296 8.33 12.99 10.01
C GLN A 296 9.82 12.96 10.33
N SER A 297 10.54 12.01 9.75
CA SER A 297 11.95 11.79 10.04
C SER A 297 12.82 13.03 9.75
N PRO A 298 13.69 13.44 10.68
CA PRO A 298 14.63 14.51 10.46
C PRO A 298 15.59 14.28 9.29
N LEU A 299 15.75 13.02 8.85
CA LEU A 299 16.58 12.66 7.69
C LEU A 299 15.93 13.10 6.37
N PHE A 300 14.63 13.35 6.38
CA PHE A 300 13.80 13.69 5.20
C PHE A 300 13.05 15.01 5.40
N GLN A 301 13.69 16.02 5.98
CA GLN A 301 13.05 17.31 6.30
C GLN A 301 12.37 17.99 5.10
N GLU A 302 12.94 17.83 3.91
CA GLU A 302 12.39 18.40 2.67
C GLU A 302 11.04 17.78 2.28
N TYR A 303 10.68 16.63 2.86
CA TYR A 303 9.42 15.92 2.60
C TYR A 303 8.40 16.03 3.75
N HIS A 304 8.68 16.79 4.83
CA HIS A 304 7.74 16.93 5.96
C HIS A 304 6.38 17.53 5.56
N ASN A 305 6.34 18.26 4.44
CA ASN A 305 5.09 18.77 3.89
C ASN A 305 4.56 17.90 2.75
N SER A 306 4.85 16.60 2.80
CA SER A 306 4.41 15.66 1.78
C SER A 306 3.81 14.41 2.41
N VAL A 307 2.96 13.77 1.64
CA VAL A 307 2.47 12.43 1.93
C VAL A 307 2.92 11.47 0.83
N PHE A 308 3.33 10.28 1.22
CA PHE A 308 3.71 9.21 0.30
C PHE A 308 2.57 8.21 0.17
N VAL A 309 2.30 7.79 -1.06
CA VAL A 309 1.26 6.80 -1.39
C VAL A 309 1.87 5.74 -2.30
N GLY A 310 1.56 4.47 -2.01
CA GLY A 310 1.97 3.34 -2.84
C GLY A 310 0.86 2.84 -3.74
N ASP A 311 1.21 2.19 -4.85
CA ASP A 311 0.26 1.41 -5.64
C ASP A 311 0.69 -0.06 -5.80
N PHE A 312 -0.30 -0.92 -5.93
CA PHE A 312 -0.13 -2.34 -6.11
C PHE A 312 0.12 -2.72 -7.58
N ASN A 313 -0.58 -2.10 -8.52
CA ASN A 313 -0.60 -2.55 -9.91
C ASN A 313 0.68 -2.21 -10.67
N ASN A 314 1.27 -1.04 -10.40
CA ASN A 314 2.41 -0.52 -11.15
C ASN A 314 3.70 -0.48 -10.32
N GLY A 315 3.61 -0.63 -8.99
CA GLY A 315 4.74 -0.51 -8.08
C GLY A 315 5.35 0.90 -8.10
N ILE A 316 4.49 1.90 -8.14
CA ILE A 316 4.86 3.32 -8.11
C ILE A 316 4.73 3.84 -6.69
N LEU A 317 5.74 4.57 -6.26
CA LEU A 317 5.71 5.38 -5.06
C LEU A 317 5.40 6.82 -5.47
N TYR A 318 4.23 7.30 -5.05
CA TYR A 318 3.79 8.69 -5.27
C TYR A 318 4.19 9.57 -4.10
N LYS A 319 4.34 10.86 -4.38
CA LYS A 319 4.52 11.94 -3.41
C LYS A 319 3.56 13.07 -3.75
N PHE A 320 2.74 13.46 -2.79
CA PHE A 320 1.86 14.61 -2.89
C PHE A 320 2.32 15.70 -1.93
N ILE A 321 2.38 16.93 -2.39
CA ILE A 321 2.72 18.10 -1.56
C ILE A 321 1.43 18.63 -0.95
N LEU A 322 1.38 18.75 0.37
CA LEU A 322 0.23 19.26 1.10
C LEU A 322 0.16 20.79 1.02
N ASN A 323 -1.04 21.33 0.98
CA ASN A 323 -1.28 22.75 1.12
C ASN A 323 -0.97 23.24 2.55
N GLU A 324 -1.03 24.57 2.80
CA GLU A 324 -0.69 25.17 4.10
C GLU A 324 -1.57 24.65 5.25
N ASN A 325 -2.83 24.36 5.00
CA ASN A 325 -3.77 23.81 5.97
C ASN A 325 -3.62 22.30 6.17
N ARG A 326 -2.88 21.63 5.28
CA ARG A 326 -2.72 20.17 5.23
C ARG A 326 -4.05 19.43 5.08
N ASP A 327 -4.98 20.02 4.32
CA ASP A 327 -6.31 19.47 4.04
C ASP A 327 -6.56 19.28 2.53
N GLY A 328 -5.52 19.28 1.71
CA GLY A 328 -5.53 19.06 0.28
C GLY A 328 -4.11 19.16 -0.29
N PHE A 329 -3.99 19.05 -1.59
CA PHE A 329 -2.70 19.01 -2.29
C PHE A 329 -2.44 20.26 -3.09
N LEU A 330 -1.15 20.51 -3.40
CA LEU A 330 -0.67 21.55 -4.29
C LEU A 330 -0.05 20.89 -5.52
N PHE A 331 -0.51 21.31 -6.69
CA PHE A 331 0.06 20.91 -7.98
C PHE A 331 0.65 22.12 -8.68
N GLN A 332 1.69 21.89 -9.51
CA GLN A 332 2.30 22.89 -10.38
C GLN A 332 1.81 22.73 -11.83
N ASP A 333 1.32 21.56 -12.18
CA ASP A 333 0.75 21.25 -13.49
C ASP A 333 -0.75 21.58 -13.49
N ASP A 334 -1.15 22.59 -14.27
CA ASP A 334 -2.55 23.03 -14.40
C ASP A 334 -3.49 21.89 -14.86
N MET A 335 -2.95 20.81 -15.41
CA MET A 335 -3.73 19.59 -15.76
C MET A 335 -4.25 18.82 -14.57
N LEU A 336 -3.72 19.06 -13.36
CA LEU A 336 -4.16 18.43 -12.11
C LEU A 336 -5.03 19.36 -11.25
N ASP A 337 -5.42 20.53 -11.77
CA ASP A 337 -6.27 21.50 -11.05
C ASP A 337 -7.67 20.95 -10.72
N ASP A 338 -8.14 19.97 -11.48
CA ASP A 338 -9.40 19.27 -11.23
C ASP A 338 -9.27 18.13 -10.20
N LEU A 339 -8.06 17.92 -9.66
CA LEU A 339 -7.72 16.88 -8.69
C LEU A 339 -7.94 15.44 -9.21
N VAL A 340 -7.98 15.28 -10.54
CA VAL A 340 -8.14 13.99 -11.20
C VAL A 340 -6.98 13.74 -12.16
N PHE A 341 -6.32 12.62 -11.98
CA PHE A 341 -5.39 12.11 -12.98
C PHE A 341 -6.14 11.27 -14.01
N ASN A 342 -6.19 11.74 -15.23
CA ASN A 342 -6.75 11.03 -16.36
C ASN A 342 -5.69 10.60 -17.38
N VAL A 343 -6.05 9.75 -18.33
CA VAL A 343 -5.11 9.08 -19.25
C VAL A 343 -4.27 10.02 -20.11
N ASN A 344 -4.69 11.28 -20.28
CA ASN A 344 -3.98 12.28 -21.07
C ASN A 344 -3.01 13.13 -20.23
N ASP A 345 -3.05 13.03 -18.92
CA ASP A 345 -2.26 13.84 -18.03
C ASP A 345 -0.85 13.27 -17.84
N LYS A 346 0.05 14.12 -17.37
CA LYS A 346 1.40 13.72 -17.04
C LYS A 346 1.55 13.55 -15.54
N LEU A 347 1.45 12.33 -15.04
CA LEU A 347 1.74 11.98 -13.64
C LEU A 347 3.16 12.34 -13.17
N SER A 348 3.96 12.97 -14.01
CA SER A 348 5.37 13.22 -13.69
C SER A 348 5.58 13.96 -12.38
N GLU A 349 4.67 14.82 -11.98
CA GLU A 349 4.81 15.61 -10.76
C GLU A 349 4.65 14.78 -9.48
N THR A 350 3.72 13.84 -9.46
CA THR A 350 3.41 13.03 -8.27
C THR A 350 4.28 11.78 -8.13
N ILE A 351 4.91 11.30 -9.23
CA ILE A 351 5.77 10.11 -9.15
C ILE A 351 7.06 10.45 -8.42
N PHE A 352 7.30 9.80 -7.30
CA PHE A 352 8.55 9.90 -6.53
C PHE A 352 9.53 8.77 -6.89
N GLY A 353 9.02 7.56 -7.09
CA GLY A 353 9.85 6.41 -7.47
C GLY A 353 9.05 5.34 -8.20
N THR A 354 9.76 4.49 -8.94
CA THR A 354 9.17 3.41 -9.75
C THR A 354 9.95 2.11 -9.57
N GLY A 355 9.33 0.99 -9.97
CA GLY A 355 10.01 -0.30 -9.99
C GLY A 355 9.98 -1.06 -8.66
N PHE A 356 9.09 -0.71 -7.74
CA PHE A 356 8.96 -1.39 -6.44
C PHE A 356 8.21 -2.73 -6.51
N GLY A 357 7.51 -3.03 -7.61
CA GLY A 357 6.88 -4.34 -7.81
C GLY A 357 5.66 -4.62 -6.94
N GLY A 358 4.73 -3.69 -6.85
CA GLY A 358 3.51 -3.78 -6.05
C GLY A 358 3.77 -3.42 -4.59
N ILE A 359 3.54 -2.15 -4.26
CA ILE A 359 3.72 -1.62 -2.91
C ILE A 359 2.49 -1.99 -2.08
N THR A 360 2.70 -2.53 -0.88
CA THR A 360 1.61 -2.84 0.07
C THR A 360 1.71 -2.06 1.36
N ASP A 361 2.90 -1.59 1.75
CA ASP A 361 3.04 -0.74 2.93
C ASP A 361 4.25 0.20 2.85
N ILE A 362 4.15 1.34 3.52
CA ILE A 362 5.20 2.37 3.65
C ILE A 362 5.23 2.80 5.11
N LYS A 363 6.39 2.69 5.77
CA LYS A 363 6.58 3.12 7.17
C LYS A 363 7.94 3.77 7.38
N GLU A 364 8.01 4.68 8.33
CA GLU A 364 9.30 5.12 8.88
C GLU A 364 9.74 4.16 9.99
N GLY A 365 11.02 3.79 9.96
CA GLY A 365 11.64 3.01 11.00
C GLY A 365 12.20 3.85 12.16
N PRO A 366 12.56 3.21 13.28
CA PRO A 366 13.17 3.90 14.42
C PRO A 366 14.56 4.50 14.09
N ASP A 367 15.18 4.06 13.01
CA ASP A 367 16.41 4.64 12.43
C ASP A 367 16.14 5.89 11.58
N GLY A 368 14.88 6.27 11.41
CA GLY A 368 14.43 7.40 10.61
C GLY A 368 14.44 7.15 9.10
N LEU A 369 14.68 5.92 8.63
CA LEU A 369 14.61 5.57 7.22
C LEU A 369 13.19 5.18 6.80
N ILE A 370 12.90 5.30 5.51
CA ILE A 370 11.59 4.94 4.94
C ILE A 370 11.68 3.50 4.42
N TYR A 371 10.76 2.67 4.88
CA TYR A 371 10.65 1.27 4.50
C TYR A 371 9.46 1.08 3.56
N VAL A 372 9.69 0.38 2.44
CA VAL A 372 8.67 0.11 1.42
C VAL A 372 8.55 -1.41 1.25
N VAL A 373 7.35 -1.93 1.49
CA VAL A 373 7.05 -3.35 1.34
C VAL A 373 6.62 -3.63 -0.09
N SER A 374 7.31 -4.57 -0.73
CA SER A 374 7.01 -5.06 -2.06
C SER A 374 6.49 -6.49 -2.01
N ILE A 375 5.20 -6.68 -2.25
CA ILE A 375 4.60 -8.01 -2.31
C ILE A 375 5.03 -8.75 -3.57
N GLY A 376 5.13 -8.06 -4.71
CA GLY A 376 5.47 -8.67 -6.00
C GLY A 376 6.91 -9.17 -6.09
N TYR A 377 7.84 -8.54 -5.35
CA TYR A 377 9.24 -8.98 -5.29
C TYR A 377 9.59 -9.70 -3.98
N GLU A 378 8.62 -9.85 -3.06
CA GLU A 378 8.80 -10.55 -1.79
C GLU A 378 9.94 -9.98 -0.94
N LYS A 379 10.01 -8.64 -0.91
CA LYS A 379 11.11 -7.86 -0.32
C LYS A 379 10.61 -6.69 0.52
N ILE A 380 11.51 -6.17 1.34
CA ILE A 380 11.41 -4.83 1.92
C ILE A 380 12.59 -4.02 1.40
N TYR A 381 12.29 -2.84 0.90
CA TYR A 381 13.28 -1.84 0.51
C TYR A 381 13.40 -0.78 1.58
N ARG A 382 14.58 -0.12 1.66
CA ARG A 382 14.77 1.12 2.41
C ARG A 382 15.15 2.26 1.49
N ILE A 383 14.61 3.43 1.72
CA ILE A 383 15.02 4.68 1.09
C ILE A 383 15.98 5.39 2.04
N ILE A 384 17.16 5.72 1.54
CA ILE A 384 18.29 6.24 2.32
C ILE A 384 18.74 7.57 1.72
N PRO A 385 18.88 8.64 2.54
CA PRO A 385 19.54 9.86 2.10
C PRO A 385 21.04 9.61 1.77
N ILE A 386 21.45 10.01 0.59
CA ILE A 386 22.85 10.03 0.23
C ILE A 386 23.47 11.22 0.93
N SER A 387 24.20 11.02 2.04
CA SER A 387 24.87 12.11 2.71
C SER A 387 25.93 12.71 1.78
N LYS A 388 26.14 14.05 1.82
CA LYS A 388 27.19 14.71 1.03
C LYS A 388 28.60 14.14 1.32
N ASN A 389 28.79 13.45 2.43
CA ASN A 389 30.01 12.70 2.76
C ASN A 389 29.94 11.25 2.27
N THR A 390 28.75 10.68 1.99
CA THR A 390 28.55 9.34 1.43
C THR A 390 28.56 9.34 -0.10
N GLN A 391 28.45 10.49 -0.75
CA GLN A 391 28.86 10.64 -2.16
C GLN A 391 30.34 10.26 -2.39
N LEU A 392 31.12 10.17 -1.31
CA LEU A 392 32.49 9.66 -1.32
C LEU A 392 32.60 8.18 -0.85
N GLN A 393 31.48 7.55 -0.46
CA GLN A 393 31.42 6.17 0.00
C GLN A 393 30.21 5.35 -0.51
N ILE A 394 29.68 5.65 -1.67
CA ILE A 394 29.25 4.54 -2.55
C ILE A 394 30.53 3.77 -2.75
N ASP A 395 30.54 2.49 -2.39
CA ASP A 395 31.76 1.68 -2.25
C ASP A 395 32.43 1.48 -3.63
N CYS A 396 32.85 2.60 -4.23
CA CYS A 396 33.67 2.67 -5.43
C CYS A 396 35.02 1.98 -5.19
N ASN A 397 35.34 1.60 -3.94
CA ASN A 397 36.50 0.85 -3.50
C ASN A 397 36.31 -0.67 -3.49
N TYR A 398 35.10 -1.18 -3.68
CA TYR A 398 34.93 -2.62 -3.89
C TYR A 398 35.52 -2.99 -5.24
N ALA A 399 36.43 -3.96 -5.21
CA ALA A 399 37.23 -4.45 -6.35
C ALA A 399 36.60 -4.15 -7.69
N ILE A 400 37.12 -3.10 -8.36
CA ILE A 400 36.67 -2.65 -9.68
C ILE A 400 36.74 -3.85 -10.63
N GLY A 401 35.61 -4.28 -11.17
CA GLY A 401 35.50 -5.48 -11.97
C GLY A 401 34.23 -5.53 -12.82
N GLN A 402 34.08 -6.59 -13.60
CA GLN A 402 32.96 -6.82 -14.52
C GLN A 402 31.61 -6.83 -13.79
N SER A 403 30.58 -6.36 -14.48
CA SER A 403 29.14 -6.48 -14.08
C SER A 403 28.84 -5.81 -12.73
N LYS A 404 29.46 -4.67 -12.44
CA LYS A 404 29.20 -3.88 -11.23
C LYS A 404 28.36 -2.65 -11.53
N ASN A 405 27.56 -2.25 -10.57
CA ASN A 405 26.87 -0.95 -10.62
C ASN A 405 27.78 0.12 -9.98
N PHE A 406 28.28 1.03 -10.81
CA PHE A 406 29.07 2.19 -10.40
C PHE A 406 28.32 3.50 -10.66
N SER A 407 27.02 3.41 -10.92
CA SER A 407 26.21 4.60 -11.17
C SER A 407 26.35 5.62 -10.03
N GLY A 408 26.65 6.86 -10.38
CA GLY A 408 26.86 7.94 -9.42
C GLY A 408 28.21 7.96 -8.72
N CYS A 409 29.13 7.03 -8.99
CA CYS A 409 30.47 7.00 -8.41
C CYS A 409 31.32 8.20 -8.86
N ASN A 410 32.19 8.68 -7.98
CA ASN A 410 33.21 9.65 -8.33
C ASN A 410 34.57 8.95 -8.53
N PHE A 411 34.99 8.77 -9.78
CA PHE A 411 36.27 8.20 -10.16
C PHE A 411 37.28 9.29 -10.58
N ALA A 412 36.97 10.57 -10.39
CA ALA A 412 37.84 11.66 -10.79
C ALA A 412 39.27 11.48 -10.27
N ASN A 413 40.25 11.68 -11.16
CA ASN A 413 41.66 11.54 -10.91
C ASN A 413 42.15 10.12 -10.50
N LEU A 414 41.36 9.09 -10.77
CA LEU A 414 41.77 7.70 -10.55
C LEU A 414 42.42 7.13 -11.82
N ASN A 415 43.36 6.22 -11.64
CA ASN A 415 43.89 5.39 -12.73
C ASN A 415 43.06 4.11 -12.83
N LEU A 416 42.21 4.01 -13.85
CA LEU A 416 41.39 2.84 -14.17
C LEU A 416 41.98 2.01 -15.31
N SER A 417 43.19 2.34 -15.76
CA SER A 417 43.86 1.61 -16.84
C SER A 417 44.07 0.14 -16.45
N ASN A 418 43.86 -0.76 -17.39
CA ASN A 418 43.90 -2.22 -17.23
C ASN A 418 42.78 -2.83 -16.37
N LEU A 419 41.72 -2.09 -16.05
CA LEU A 419 40.57 -2.65 -15.39
C LEU A 419 39.53 -3.12 -16.41
N ASN A 420 38.93 -4.25 -16.15
CA ASN A 420 37.84 -4.74 -16.97
C ASN A 420 36.49 -4.25 -16.36
N LEU A 421 35.92 -3.23 -16.99
CA LEU A 421 34.65 -2.63 -16.61
C LEU A 421 33.49 -3.09 -17.51
N SER A 422 33.69 -4.14 -18.33
CA SER A 422 32.64 -4.63 -19.22
C SER A 422 31.39 -5.04 -18.45
N PHE A 423 30.23 -4.68 -18.99
CA PHE A 423 28.90 -4.89 -18.38
C PHE A 423 28.68 -4.16 -17.04
N SER A 424 29.53 -3.18 -16.71
CA SER A 424 29.29 -2.32 -15.54
C SER A 424 28.43 -1.12 -15.90
N ASP A 425 27.56 -0.73 -14.98
CA ASP A 425 26.79 0.52 -15.09
C ASP A 425 27.66 1.68 -14.62
N LEU A 426 28.04 2.55 -15.54
CA LEU A 426 28.82 3.76 -15.27
C LEU A 426 27.96 5.04 -15.44
N SER A 427 26.66 4.92 -15.47
CA SER A 427 25.77 6.08 -15.60
C SER A 427 25.98 7.05 -14.45
N TYR A 428 25.99 8.36 -14.79
CA TYR A 428 26.19 9.44 -13.81
C TYR A 428 27.51 9.41 -13.02
N THR A 429 28.50 8.59 -13.41
CA THR A 429 29.84 8.62 -12.81
C THR A 429 30.59 9.90 -13.18
N ASN A 430 31.35 10.44 -12.23
CA ASN A 430 32.34 11.47 -12.53
C ASN A 430 33.66 10.80 -12.97
N LEU A 431 34.00 10.97 -14.25
CA LEU A 431 35.23 10.42 -14.86
C LEU A 431 36.24 11.52 -15.19
N GLU A 432 36.20 12.68 -14.54
CA GLU A 432 37.10 13.78 -14.79
C GLU A 432 38.54 13.37 -14.49
N ASN A 433 39.45 13.56 -15.48
CA ASN A 433 40.88 13.21 -15.41
C ASN A 433 41.14 11.73 -15.07
N VAL A 434 40.29 10.81 -15.53
CA VAL A 434 40.51 9.34 -15.39
C VAL A 434 41.41 8.89 -16.54
N ASP A 435 42.48 8.12 -16.21
CA ASP A 435 43.34 7.44 -17.17
C ASP A 435 42.84 6.04 -17.53
#